data_19225f8f52f8d23a0869459faf04ea1b
#
_entry.id   19225f8f52f8d23a0869459faf04ea1b
#
_cell.length_a   1.000
_cell.length_b   1.000
_cell.length_c   1.000
_cell.angle_alpha   90.00
_cell.angle_beta   90.00
_cell.angle_gamma   90.00
#
_symmetry.space_group_name_H-M   'P 1'
#
loop_
_entity.id
_entity.type
_entity.pdbx_description
1 polymer ?
#
loop_
_entity_poly.entity_id
_entity_poly.type
_entity_poly.pdbx_seq_one_letter_code
_entity_poly.pdbx_strand_id
1 'polypeptide(L)'
;MIMSSRENILQNIRNAVHKKYEKPELETLERHALVYPDVIMQFQSMIKQVGGESLLLNKGEDINDIIIKAYPEAKRIASNISEISCATFNPDDVADPADLDGTDLAIVSGKIGVAENGAVWIEQDVKLRAVYFIAEKLVILLDKENIVNNMHEAYEEIDTGEYGFGVF
;
A
#
# COMPACT_ATOMS: atom_id res chain seq x y z
N MET A 1 29.87 -19.87 31.91
CA MET A 1 28.80 -18.96 31.46
C MET A 1 28.05 -19.69 30.37
N ILE A 2 26.75 -19.99 30.58
CA ILE A 2 25.94 -20.72 29.60
C ILE A 2 25.48 -19.68 28.59
N MET A 3 25.92 -19.82 27.32
CA MET A 3 25.48 -18.94 26.24
C MET A 3 23.96 -19.10 26.04
N SER A 4 23.28 -17.99 25.77
CA SER A 4 21.84 -18.02 25.46
C SER A 4 21.61 -18.75 24.13
N SER A 5 20.39 -19.29 23.94
CA SER A 5 20.01 -19.95 22.68
C SER A 5 20.22 -19.03 21.45
N ARG A 6 19.96 -17.74 21.60
CA ARG A 6 20.21 -16.74 20.57
C ARG A 6 21.69 -16.60 20.22
N GLU A 7 22.56 -16.56 21.23
CA GLU A 7 24.02 -16.46 21.03
C GLU A 7 24.57 -17.69 20.33
N ASN A 8 24.09 -18.88 20.70
CA ASN A 8 24.46 -20.13 20.02
C ASN A 8 24.05 -20.12 18.54
N ILE A 9 22.83 -19.69 18.21
CA ILE A 9 22.36 -19.60 16.82
C ILE A 9 23.21 -18.62 16.03
N LEU A 10 23.47 -17.44 16.56
CA LEU A 10 24.30 -16.42 15.89
C LEU A 10 25.75 -16.90 15.70
N GLN A 11 26.30 -17.61 16.67
CA GLN A 11 27.64 -18.17 16.56
C GLN A 11 27.71 -19.27 15.49
N ASN A 12 26.71 -20.15 15.43
CA ASN A 12 26.63 -21.19 14.41
C ASN A 12 26.49 -20.57 12.98
N ILE A 13 25.70 -19.53 12.82
CA ILE A 13 25.59 -18.82 11.54
C ILE A 13 26.93 -18.19 11.15
N ARG A 14 27.62 -17.51 12.07
CA ARG A 14 28.94 -16.93 11.81
C ARG A 14 29.97 -17.99 11.42
N ASN A 15 29.94 -19.15 12.06
CA ASN A 15 30.86 -20.26 11.77
C ASN A 15 30.54 -20.97 10.44
N ALA A 16 29.28 -20.93 9.99
CA ALA A 16 28.87 -21.53 8.73
C ALA A 16 29.21 -20.66 7.51
N VAL A 17 29.43 -19.34 7.70
CA VAL A 17 29.78 -18.40 6.61
C VAL A 17 31.31 -18.42 6.42
N HIS A 18 31.79 -19.29 5.54
CA HIS A 18 33.23 -19.44 5.26
C HIS A 18 33.78 -18.45 4.21
N LYS A 19 32.92 -17.83 3.44
CA LYS A 19 33.31 -16.81 2.43
C LYS A 19 32.58 -15.50 2.69
N LYS A 20 33.34 -14.43 2.88
CA LYS A 20 32.81 -13.05 2.77
C LYS A 20 32.92 -12.64 1.32
N TYR A 21 31.77 -12.35 0.72
CA TYR A 21 31.72 -11.72 -0.59
C TYR A 21 31.70 -10.21 -0.39
N GLU A 22 32.40 -9.49 -1.27
CA GLU A 22 32.23 -8.03 -1.33
C GLU A 22 30.80 -7.71 -1.72
N LYS A 23 30.24 -6.70 -1.06
CA LYS A 23 28.92 -6.21 -1.42
C LYS A 23 28.99 -5.67 -2.85
N PRO A 24 28.14 -6.14 -3.77
CA PRO A 24 28.14 -5.61 -5.12
C PRO A 24 27.82 -4.12 -5.10
N GLU A 25 28.40 -3.37 -6.04
CA GLU A 25 28.03 -1.97 -6.27
C GLU A 25 26.62 -1.91 -6.84
N LEU A 26 25.71 -1.30 -6.10
CA LEU A 26 24.28 -1.22 -6.46
C LEU A 26 24.02 -0.12 -7.51
N GLU A 27 24.90 0.88 -7.61
CA GLU A 27 24.80 1.98 -8.60
C GLU A 27 24.67 1.52 -10.06
N THR A 28 25.20 0.34 -10.37
CA THR A 28 25.06 -0.25 -11.71
C THR A 28 23.67 -0.81 -11.98
N LEU A 29 22.93 -1.19 -10.93
CA LEU A 29 21.56 -1.73 -11.03
C LEU A 29 20.55 -0.62 -11.30
N GLU A 30 20.74 0.56 -10.73
CA GLU A 30 19.87 1.73 -10.94
C GLU A 30 19.81 2.13 -12.41
N ARG A 31 20.93 1.97 -13.16
CA ARG A 31 20.98 2.26 -14.60
C ARG A 31 20.16 1.30 -15.46
N HIS A 32 19.78 0.17 -14.91
CA HIS A 32 18.96 -0.86 -15.56
C HIS A 32 17.55 -0.94 -14.99
N ALA A 33 17.19 -0.01 -14.10
CA ALA A 33 15.84 0.06 -13.54
C ALA A 33 14.83 0.28 -14.67
N LEU A 34 13.67 -0.36 -14.53
CA LEU A 34 12.56 -0.21 -15.46
C LEU A 34 12.04 1.23 -15.41
N VAL A 35 11.96 1.86 -16.58
CA VAL A 35 11.37 3.19 -16.75
C VAL A 35 10.35 3.10 -17.88
N TYR A 36 9.16 3.61 -17.65
CA TYR A 36 8.07 3.55 -18.60
C TYR A 36 7.82 4.91 -19.25
N PRO A 37 7.56 4.96 -20.57
CA PRO A 37 7.25 6.22 -21.27
C PRO A 37 5.97 6.90 -20.74
N ASP A 38 5.00 6.10 -20.30
CA ASP A 38 3.77 6.54 -19.66
C ASP A 38 3.53 5.68 -18.40
N VAL A 39 3.95 6.22 -17.27
CA VAL A 39 3.90 5.54 -15.98
C VAL A 39 2.45 5.30 -15.54
N ILE A 40 1.53 6.21 -15.87
CA ILE A 40 0.12 6.09 -15.49
C ILE A 40 -0.55 4.97 -16.27
N MET A 41 -0.35 4.94 -17.60
CA MET A 41 -0.90 3.87 -18.45
C MET A 41 -0.36 2.51 -18.03
N GLN A 42 0.94 2.42 -17.70
CA GLN A 42 1.55 1.19 -17.23
C GLN A 42 0.94 0.74 -15.90
N PHE A 43 0.80 1.66 -14.93
CA PHE A 43 0.18 1.38 -13.66
C PHE A 43 -1.26 0.83 -13.83
N GLN A 44 -2.08 1.50 -14.64
CA GLN A 44 -3.44 1.04 -14.94
C GLN A 44 -3.47 -0.35 -15.58
N SER A 45 -2.52 -0.63 -16.50
CA SER A 45 -2.38 -1.95 -17.11
C SER A 45 -2.06 -3.03 -16.08
N MET A 46 -1.17 -2.74 -15.12
CA MET A 46 -0.80 -3.68 -14.07
C MET A 46 -1.95 -3.90 -13.08
N ILE A 47 -2.64 -2.85 -12.66
CA ILE A 47 -3.84 -2.98 -11.81
C ILE A 47 -4.85 -3.92 -12.46
N LYS A 48 -5.10 -3.78 -13.77
CA LYS A 48 -6.01 -4.67 -14.50
C LYS A 48 -5.50 -6.12 -14.55
N GLN A 49 -4.19 -6.33 -14.71
CA GLN A 49 -3.60 -7.68 -14.74
C GLN A 49 -3.74 -8.41 -13.40
N VAL A 50 -3.66 -7.70 -12.29
CA VAL A 50 -3.83 -8.28 -10.94
C VAL A 50 -5.30 -8.38 -10.52
N GLY A 51 -6.24 -8.04 -11.41
CA GLY A 51 -7.68 -8.19 -11.18
C GLY A 51 -8.35 -6.99 -10.51
N GLY A 52 -7.65 -5.88 -10.39
CA GLY A 52 -8.19 -4.60 -9.93
C GLY A 52 -8.76 -3.75 -11.08
N GLU A 53 -9.37 -2.65 -10.70
CA GLU A 53 -9.83 -1.60 -11.62
C GLU A 53 -9.20 -0.27 -11.21
N SER A 54 -8.90 0.57 -12.19
CA SER A 54 -8.38 1.92 -11.95
C SER A 54 -9.17 2.94 -12.77
N LEU A 55 -9.52 4.03 -12.13
CA LEU A 55 -10.22 5.16 -12.73
C LEU A 55 -9.40 6.43 -12.54
N LEU A 56 -9.28 7.22 -13.61
CA LEU A 56 -8.74 8.57 -13.51
C LEU A 56 -9.91 9.54 -13.35
N LEU A 57 -9.91 10.30 -12.25
CA LEU A 57 -10.86 11.37 -12.05
C LEU A 57 -10.49 12.58 -12.91
N ASN A 58 -11.48 13.12 -13.63
CA ASN A 58 -11.34 14.36 -14.34
C ASN A 58 -11.66 15.55 -13.40
N LYS A 59 -11.12 16.71 -13.75
CA LYS A 59 -11.37 17.91 -12.97
C LYS A 59 -12.87 18.23 -12.93
N GLY A 60 -13.43 18.29 -11.72
CA GLY A 60 -14.83 18.62 -11.47
C GLY A 60 -15.76 17.42 -11.31
N GLU A 61 -15.26 16.20 -11.42
CA GLU A 61 -16.00 15.00 -11.03
C GLU A 61 -15.99 14.85 -9.50
N ASP A 62 -17.16 14.47 -8.95
CA ASP A 62 -17.26 14.17 -7.52
C ASP A 62 -16.92 12.69 -7.28
N ILE A 63 -15.92 12.46 -6.47
CA ILE A 63 -15.48 11.11 -6.11
C ILE A 63 -16.58 10.31 -5.41
N ASN A 64 -17.42 10.95 -4.61
CA ASN A 64 -18.50 10.28 -3.89
C ASN A 64 -19.56 9.74 -4.86
N ASP A 65 -19.92 10.51 -5.89
CA ASP A 65 -20.85 10.07 -6.93
C ASP A 65 -20.28 8.85 -7.70
N ILE A 66 -19.00 8.88 -7.99
CA ILE A 66 -18.30 7.78 -8.69
C ILE A 66 -18.31 6.52 -7.84
N ILE A 67 -17.97 6.63 -6.55
CA ILE A 67 -17.95 5.50 -5.61
C ILE A 67 -19.35 4.91 -5.45
N ILE A 68 -20.38 5.73 -5.21
CA ILE A 68 -21.77 5.27 -5.07
C ILE A 68 -22.23 4.54 -6.34
N LYS A 69 -21.86 5.07 -7.51
CA LYS A 69 -22.23 4.47 -8.79
C LYS A 69 -21.49 3.14 -9.05
N ALA A 70 -20.22 3.06 -8.65
CA ALA A 70 -19.41 1.84 -8.80
C ALA A 70 -19.83 0.73 -7.83
N TYR A 71 -20.29 1.10 -6.64
CA TYR A 71 -20.63 0.17 -5.55
C TYR A 71 -22.05 0.43 -5.00
N PRO A 72 -23.09 0.30 -5.83
CA PRO A 72 -24.47 0.67 -5.43
C PRO A 72 -25.03 -0.23 -4.31
N GLU A 73 -24.49 -1.41 -4.11
CA GLU A 73 -24.93 -2.36 -3.08
C GLU A 73 -24.21 -2.18 -1.74
N ALA A 74 -23.12 -1.39 -1.71
CA ALA A 74 -22.37 -1.16 -0.48
C ALA A 74 -23.20 -0.32 0.50
N LYS A 75 -23.46 -0.87 1.69
CA LYS A 75 -24.23 -0.24 2.76
C LYS A 75 -23.38 0.21 3.92
N ARG A 76 -22.32 -0.55 4.19
CA ARG A 76 -21.39 -0.28 5.28
C ARG A 76 -20.04 0.14 4.72
N ILE A 77 -19.83 1.45 4.61
CA ILE A 77 -18.69 2.08 3.95
C ILE A 77 -17.81 2.74 5.01
N ALA A 78 -16.56 2.26 5.14
CA ALA A 78 -15.57 2.77 6.06
C ALA A 78 -14.65 3.79 5.40
N SER A 79 -14.49 4.97 5.98
CA SER A 79 -13.43 5.91 5.64
C SER A 79 -13.19 6.91 6.76
N ASN A 80 -11.92 7.30 6.98
CA ASN A 80 -11.56 8.45 7.83
C ASN A 80 -11.16 9.68 7.01
N ILE A 81 -11.29 9.61 5.69
CA ILE A 81 -10.96 10.71 4.77
C ILE A 81 -12.12 11.70 4.75
N SER A 82 -11.83 12.96 5.10
CA SER A 82 -12.85 14.00 5.30
C SER A 82 -13.69 14.32 4.04
N GLU A 83 -13.08 14.16 2.86
CA GLU A 83 -13.72 14.40 1.56
C GLU A 83 -14.68 13.29 1.13
N ILE A 84 -14.64 12.14 1.82
CA ILE A 84 -15.49 10.99 1.49
C ILE A 84 -16.79 11.06 2.30
N SER A 85 -17.74 11.82 1.76
CA SER A 85 -19.06 12.02 2.37
C SER A 85 -20.00 10.82 2.23
N CYS A 86 -19.72 9.88 1.33
CA CYS A 86 -20.47 8.64 1.17
C CYS A 86 -20.11 7.57 2.21
N ALA A 87 -19.08 7.80 3.03
CA ALA A 87 -18.76 6.92 4.13
C ALA A 87 -19.90 6.88 5.16
N THR A 88 -20.22 5.67 5.66
CA THR A 88 -21.29 5.49 6.66
C THR A 88 -20.75 5.44 8.10
N PHE A 89 -19.44 5.22 8.25
CA PHE A 89 -18.77 5.30 9.55
C PHE A 89 -17.27 5.59 9.38
N ASN A 90 -16.69 6.14 10.46
CA ASN A 90 -15.25 6.31 10.57
C ASN A 90 -14.65 5.10 11.28
N PRO A 91 -13.70 4.35 10.68
CA PRO A 91 -13.07 3.20 11.32
C PRO A 91 -12.28 3.55 12.59
N ASP A 92 -11.86 4.82 12.76
CA ASP A 92 -11.13 5.28 13.93
C ASP A 92 -12.01 5.42 15.20
N ASP A 93 -13.34 5.50 15.00
CA ASP A 93 -14.31 5.53 16.10
C ASP A 93 -14.62 4.12 16.65
N VAL A 94 -14.16 3.08 15.96
CA VAL A 94 -14.39 1.68 16.34
C VAL A 94 -13.42 1.27 17.46
N ALA A 95 -13.95 0.65 18.51
CA ALA A 95 -13.16 0.26 19.67
C ALA A 95 -12.47 -1.11 19.50
N ASP A 96 -13.20 -2.08 18.95
CA ASP A 96 -12.74 -3.45 18.75
C ASP A 96 -12.56 -3.74 17.24
N PRO A 97 -11.40 -4.25 16.80
CA PRO A 97 -11.22 -4.67 15.41
C PRO A 97 -12.29 -5.64 14.89
N ALA A 98 -12.89 -6.44 15.76
CA ALA A 98 -13.98 -7.36 15.38
C ALA A 98 -15.23 -6.61 14.90
N ASP A 99 -15.45 -5.38 15.35
CA ASP A 99 -16.58 -4.56 14.93
C ASP A 99 -16.43 -4.01 13.49
N LEU A 100 -15.28 -4.20 12.86
CA LEU A 100 -15.06 -3.91 11.43
C LEU A 100 -15.62 -5.02 10.53
N ASP A 101 -15.95 -6.20 11.07
CA ASP A 101 -16.55 -7.29 10.28
C ASP A 101 -17.85 -6.84 9.62
N GLY A 102 -18.11 -7.33 8.42
CA GLY A 102 -19.24 -6.92 7.59
C GLY A 102 -19.10 -5.53 6.97
N THR A 103 -17.88 -4.99 6.84
CA THR A 103 -17.61 -3.80 6.03
C THR A 103 -17.63 -4.17 4.55
N ASP A 104 -18.59 -3.60 3.80
CA ASP A 104 -18.73 -3.87 2.37
C ASP A 104 -17.63 -3.19 1.55
N LEU A 105 -17.26 -1.96 1.95
CA LEU A 105 -16.29 -1.13 1.24
C LEU A 105 -15.44 -0.33 2.23
N ALA A 106 -14.12 -0.37 2.07
CA ALA A 106 -13.21 0.56 2.72
C ALA A 106 -12.59 1.51 1.68
N ILE A 107 -12.51 2.79 2.04
CA ILE A 107 -11.91 3.83 1.20
C ILE A 107 -10.76 4.43 1.98
N VAL A 108 -9.55 4.30 1.45
CA VAL A 108 -8.29 4.67 2.10
C VAL A 108 -7.41 5.50 1.18
N SER A 109 -6.44 6.20 1.76
CA SER A 109 -5.46 6.97 1.00
C SER A 109 -4.24 6.10 0.68
N GLY A 110 -3.81 6.11 -0.59
CA GLY A 110 -2.52 5.61 -1.04
C GLY A 110 -1.54 6.75 -1.19
N LYS A 111 -0.28 6.52 -0.89
CA LYS A 111 0.76 7.55 -1.00
C LYS A 111 1.61 7.40 -2.25
N ILE A 112 2.03 6.19 -2.58
CA ILE A 112 2.89 5.92 -3.73
C ILE A 112 2.31 4.75 -4.51
N GLY A 113 2.17 4.92 -5.84
CA GLY A 113 1.82 3.83 -6.75
C GLY A 113 3.05 3.35 -7.52
N VAL A 114 3.14 2.05 -7.81
CA VAL A 114 4.27 1.45 -8.50
C VAL A 114 3.82 0.88 -9.84
N ALA A 115 4.28 1.46 -10.93
CA ALA A 115 3.87 1.06 -12.27
C ALA A 115 4.37 -0.34 -12.68
N GLU A 116 5.49 -0.77 -12.12
CA GLU A 116 6.10 -2.07 -12.39
C GLU A 116 5.17 -3.24 -12.05
N ASN A 117 4.43 -3.15 -10.95
CA ASN A 117 3.64 -4.26 -10.41
C ASN A 117 2.23 -3.90 -9.97
N GLY A 118 1.83 -2.62 -10.05
CA GLY A 118 0.52 -2.15 -9.61
C GLY A 118 0.36 -2.05 -8.08
N ALA A 119 1.45 -2.16 -7.32
CA ALA A 119 1.40 -2.00 -5.87
C ALA A 119 1.13 -0.54 -5.49
N VAL A 120 0.47 -0.34 -4.35
CA VAL A 120 0.24 0.98 -3.76
C VAL A 120 0.71 0.98 -2.32
N TRP A 121 1.62 1.88 -1.98
CA TRP A 121 2.04 2.09 -0.60
C TRP A 121 0.97 2.83 0.17
N ILE A 122 0.50 2.20 1.25
CA ILE A 122 -0.44 2.76 2.22
C ILE A 122 0.28 2.86 3.55
N GLU A 123 0.43 4.07 4.07
CA GLU A 123 0.87 4.27 5.44
C GLU A 123 -0.30 4.05 6.40
N GLN A 124 0.02 3.67 7.63
CA GLN A 124 -1.02 3.55 8.65
C GLN A 124 -1.46 4.95 9.11
N ASP A 125 -2.52 5.43 8.51
CA ASP A 125 -3.23 6.66 8.88
C ASP A 125 -4.57 6.39 9.57
N VAL A 126 -4.84 5.13 9.90
CA VAL A 126 -6.02 4.66 10.64
C VAL A 126 -5.60 3.94 11.92
N LYS A 127 -6.44 4.04 12.96
CA LYS A 127 -6.21 3.40 14.27
C LYS A 127 -6.17 1.87 14.15
N LEU A 128 -7.08 1.28 13.39
CA LEU A 128 -7.22 -0.17 13.24
C LEU A 128 -6.84 -0.60 11.81
N ARG A 129 -5.64 -1.13 11.64
CA ARG A 129 -5.12 -1.65 10.35
C ARG A 129 -5.99 -2.73 9.72
N ALA A 130 -6.79 -3.41 10.52
CA ALA A 130 -7.69 -4.45 10.04
C ALA A 130 -8.61 -3.96 8.92
N VAL A 131 -8.94 -2.66 8.87
CA VAL A 131 -9.81 -2.08 7.84
C VAL A 131 -9.28 -2.31 6.41
N TYR A 132 -7.97 -2.37 6.22
CA TYR A 132 -7.36 -2.59 4.91
C TYR A 132 -7.60 -4.00 4.34
N PHE A 133 -7.94 -4.96 5.21
CA PHE A 133 -7.98 -6.38 4.86
C PHE A 133 -9.34 -7.03 5.13
N ILE A 134 -10.16 -6.45 6.01
CA ILE A 134 -11.43 -7.06 6.44
C ILE A 134 -12.59 -6.69 5.52
N ALA A 135 -12.52 -5.53 4.86
CA ALA A 135 -13.55 -5.09 3.94
C ALA A 135 -13.63 -6.02 2.71
N GLU A 136 -14.85 -6.27 2.21
CA GLU A 136 -15.04 -7.07 0.99
C GLU A 136 -14.40 -6.42 -0.24
N LYS A 137 -14.36 -5.09 -0.27
CA LYS A 137 -13.75 -4.30 -1.34
C LYS A 137 -12.95 -3.16 -0.76
N LEU A 138 -11.84 -2.84 -1.41
CA LEU A 138 -10.94 -1.76 -1.04
C LEU A 138 -10.82 -0.76 -2.20
N VAL A 139 -11.12 0.49 -1.94
CA VAL A 139 -10.84 1.61 -2.84
C VAL A 139 -9.67 2.41 -2.27
N ILE A 140 -8.65 2.60 -3.10
CA ILE A 140 -7.46 3.36 -2.74
C ILE A 140 -7.45 4.65 -3.56
N LEU A 141 -7.46 5.78 -2.88
CA LEU A 141 -7.31 7.09 -3.50
C LEU A 141 -5.82 7.40 -3.62
N LEU A 142 -5.36 7.58 -4.84
CA LEU A 142 -3.96 7.83 -5.14
C LEU A 142 -3.82 9.06 -6.04
N ASP A 143 -2.93 9.97 -5.68
CA ASP A 143 -2.54 11.03 -6.60
C ASP A 143 -1.71 10.43 -7.74
N LYS A 144 -2.11 10.70 -8.97
CA LYS A 144 -1.41 10.22 -10.16
C LYS A 144 0.04 10.71 -10.25
N GLU A 145 0.36 11.84 -9.61
CA GLU A 145 1.70 12.41 -9.59
C GLU A 145 2.65 11.64 -8.66
N ASN A 146 2.09 10.80 -7.78
CA ASN A 146 2.82 9.92 -6.88
C ASN A 146 3.00 8.50 -7.45
N ILE A 147 2.84 8.31 -8.76
CA ILE A 147 3.09 7.02 -9.39
C ILE A 147 4.53 7.00 -9.90
N VAL A 148 5.32 6.08 -9.38
CA VAL A 148 6.71 5.85 -9.74
C VAL A 148 6.87 4.65 -10.67
N ASN A 149 8.03 4.54 -11.35
CA ASN A 149 8.25 3.47 -12.32
C ASN A 149 8.36 2.09 -11.68
N ASN A 150 9.14 1.98 -10.60
CA ASN A 150 9.56 0.71 -10.04
C ASN A 150 9.66 0.76 -8.51
N MET A 151 9.84 -0.41 -7.91
CA MET A 151 9.95 -0.54 -6.45
C MET A 151 11.15 0.18 -5.84
N HIS A 152 12.25 0.36 -6.60
CA HIS A 152 13.43 1.07 -6.09
C HIS A 152 13.11 2.53 -5.84
N GLU A 153 12.49 3.20 -6.83
CA GLU A 153 12.02 4.58 -6.69
C GLU A 153 11.03 4.71 -5.51
N ALA A 154 10.09 3.76 -5.38
CA ALA A 154 9.15 3.78 -4.26
C ALA A 154 9.85 3.68 -2.90
N TYR A 155 10.84 2.81 -2.75
CA TYR A 155 11.59 2.68 -1.49
C TYR A 155 12.44 3.90 -1.13
N GLU A 156 12.84 4.71 -2.09
CA GLU A 156 13.53 5.98 -1.83
C GLU A 156 12.59 7.05 -1.24
N GLU A 157 11.30 6.98 -1.60
CA GLU A 157 10.28 7.94 -1.15
C GLU A 157 9.56 7.49 0.13
N ILE A 158 9.69 6.21 0.54
CA ILE A 158 9.04 5.71 1.74
C ILE A 158 9.71 6.25 2.99
N ASP A 159 8.95 7.03 3.73
CA ASP A 159 9.22 7.34 5.14
C ASP A 159 8.08 6.76 5.97
N THR A 160 8.38 5.82 6.85
CA THR A 160 7.37 5.21 7.75
C THR A 160 6.83 6.20 8.79
N GLY A 161 7.42 7.40 8.87
CA GLY A 161 6.93 8.51 9.64
C GLY A 161 6.67 8.18 11.11
N GLU A 162 5.63 8.82 11.66
CA GLU A 162 5.23 8.69 13.05
C GLU A 162 4.70 7.28 13.39
N TYR A 163 4.08 6.62 12.45
CA TYR A 163 3.42 5.32 12.68
C TYR A 163 4.37 4.12 12.56
N GLY A 164 5.51 4.27 11.92
CA GLY A 164 6.52 3.21 11.75
C GLY A 164 6.04 1.99 10.99
N PHE A 165 4.92 2.09 10.26
CA PHE A 165 4.28 0.99 9.54
C PHE A 165 3.60 1.48 8.27
N GLY A 166 3.72 0.65 7.22
CA GLY A 166 2.96 0.77 6.00
C GLY A 166 2.87 -0.58 5.29
N VAL A 167 2.09 -0.66 4.24
CA VAL A 167 1.86 -1.87 3.44
C VAL A 167 1.77 -1.52 1.96
N PHE A 168 2.34 -2.42 1.12
CA PHE A 168 2.09 -2.48 -0.31
C PHE A 168 0.98 -3.47 -0.63
#